data_c6004c35b915cc7b5503ec6cb8e39e85
#
_entry.id   c6004c35b915cc7b5503ec6cb8e39e85
#
_cell.length_a   1.000
_cell.length_b   1.000
_cell.length_c   1.000
_cell.angle_alpha   90.00
_cell.angle_beta   90.00
_cell.angle_gamma   90.00
#
_symmetry.space_group_name_H-M   'P 1'
#
loop_
_entity.id
_entity.type
_entity.pdbx_description
1 polymer ?
#
loop_
_entity_poly.entity_id
_entity_poly.type
_entity_poly.pdbx_seq_one_letter_code
_entity_poly.pdbx_strand_id
1 'polypeptide(L)'
;DYPMVFTRWEGMECINFSPFIYAYKEENIAITGKGLLDGNADNDHWWYWCGARKYGWHEGRPGEQQPARAILHQQMAEEMDPHKRVFGDGNFLRPNFVQPYLCKNVWIADVKLINSPMWNLNPVLCENVLIEGVKVVSHGPNNDGCDPEASKNVWIRNCYFDTGDDCIAIKSGRDEDGRNIGRPAENHIIENCEMKDGHGGVV
;
A
#
# COMPACT_ATOMS: atom_id res chain seq x y z
N ASP A 1 4.77 -1.48 19.35
CA ASP A 1 5.75 -2.07 18.41
C ASP A 1 4.97 -2.76 17.28
N TYR A 2 5.25 -2.39 16.04
CA TYR A 2 4.67 -3.07 14.88
C TYR A 2 5.40 -4.41 14.66
N PRO A 3 4.68 -5.50 14.43
CA PRO A 3 5.33 -6.76 14.08
C PRO A 3 6.00 -6.67 12.72
N MET A 4 7.07 -7.45 12.53
CA MET A 4 7.73 -7.63 11.25
C MET A 4 7.07 -8.77 10.49
N VAL A 5 6.70 -8.53 9.24
CA VAL A 5 6.05 -9.52 8.38
C VAL A 5 6.71 -9.56 7.00
N PHE A 6 6.52 -10.68 6.31
CA PHE A 6 6.84 -10.74 4.88
C PHE A 6 5.78 -9.95 4.11
N THR A 7 6.22 -8.92 3.43
CA THR A 7 5.33 -7.95 2.78
C THR A 7 5.88 -7.52 1.43
N ARG A 8 5.17 -6.62 0.79
CA ARG A 8 5.61 -5.99 -0.45
C ARG A 8 5.60 -4.47 -0.30
N TRP A 9 6.74 -3.86 -0.58
CA TRP A 9 6.93 -2.42 -0.49
C TRP A 9 7.31 -1.85 -1.85
N GLU A 10 6.51 -0.93 -2.40
CA GLU A 10 6.65 -0.39 -3.77
C GLU A 10 6.89 -1.47 -4.84
N GLY A 11 6.20 -2.61 -4.76
CA GLY A 11 6.33 -3.68 -5.75
C GLY A 11 7.51 -4.64 -5.52
N MET A 12 8.24 -4.51 -4.42
CA MET A 12 9.39 -5.35 -4.05
C MET A 12 9.10 -6.14 -2.77
N GLU A 13 9.39 -7.43 -2.77
CA GLU A 13 9.20 -8.30 -1.61
C GLU A 13 10.31 -8.12 -0.56
N CYS A 14 9.93 -8.03 0.71
CA CYS A 14 10.85 -7.88 1.83
C CYS A 14 10.19 -8.24 3.16
N ILE A 15 10.98 -8.27 4.23
CA ILE A 15 10.50 -8.27 5.62
C ILE A 15 10.51 -6.82 6.12
N ASN A 16 9.35 -6.31 6.52
CA ASN A 16 9.20 -4.93 7.01
C ASN A 16 8.11 -4.84 8.06
N PHE A 17 7.87 -3.66 8.62
CA PHE A 17 6.73 -3.39 9.48
C PHE A 17 5.42 -3.86 8.85
N SER A 18 4.61 -4.54 9.64
CA SER A 18 3.28 -4.99 9.20
C SER A 18 2.43 -3.80 8.77
N PRO A 19 1.67 -3.92 7.67
CA PRO A 19 0.51 -3.06 7.46
C PRO A 19 -0.41 -3.07 8.69
N PHE A 20 -1.18 -2.00 8.88
CA PHE A 20 -2.09 -1.88 10.02
C PHE A 20 -3.15 -3.00 10.02
N ILE A 21 -3.69 -3.32 8.84
CA ILE A 21 -4.49 -4.53 8.63
C ILE A 21 -3.77 -5.37 7.58
N TYR A 22 -3.38 -6.57 7.98
CA TYR A 22 -2.61 -7.48 7.17
C TYR A 22 -3.22 -8.89 7.17
N ALA A 23 -3.29 -9.49 6.00
CA ALA A 23 -3.66 -10.90 5.83
C ALA A 23 -2.72 -11.55 4.80
N TYR A 24 -2.27 -12.76 5.06
CA TYR A 24 -1.33 -13.46 4.19
C TYR A 24 -1.78 -14.88 3.90
N LYS A 25 -2.05 -15.17 2.62
CA LYS A 25 -2.50 -16.49 2.15
C LYS A 25 -3.83 -16.94 2.77
N GLU A 26 -4.71 -16.01 3.07
CA GLU A 26 -6.03 -16.28 3.63
C GLU A 26 -7.11 -16.32 2.54
N GLU A 27 -8.20 -16.99 2.83
CA GLU A 27 -9.36 -17.07 1.95
C GLU A 27 -10.64 -16.64 2.66
N ASN A 28 -11.57 -16.04 1.90
CA ASN A 28 -12.89 -15.62 2.40
C ASN A 28 -12.79 -14.60 3.56
N ILE A 29 -11.99 -13.58 3.38
CA ILE A 29 -11.76 -12.52 4.37
C ILE A 29 -12.55 -11.27 4.03
N ALA A 30 -12.95 -10.53 5.06
CA ALA A 30 -13.68 -9.29 4.87
C ALA A 30 -13.35 -8.23 5.93
N ILE A 31 -13.39 -6.96 5.50
CA ILE A 31 -13.44 -5.78 6.36
C ILE A 31 -14.74 -5.06 6.00
N THR A 32 -15.70 -5.03 6.91
CA THR A 32 -17.04 -4.46 6.62
C THR A 32 -17.55 -3.55 7.72
N GLY A 33 -18.48 -2.69 7.36
CA GLY A 33 -19.16 -1.80 8.31
C GLY A 33 -18.77 -0.34 8.12
N LYS A 34 -19.38 0.55 8.91
CA LYS A 34 -19.26 2.01 8.77
C LYS A 34 -18.21 2.61 9.72
N GLY A 35 -17.22 1.81 10.09
CA GLY A 35 -16.14 2.22 10.99
C GLY A 35 -15.14 3.16 10.31
N LEU A 36 -14.37 3.85 11.14
CA LEU A 36 -13.23 4.66 10.74
C LEU A 36 -11.94 3.93 11.10
N LEU A 37 -11.06 3.79 10.12
CA LEU A 37 -9.69 3.34 10.29
C LEU A 37 -8.80 4.58 10.15
N ASP A 38 -8.14 4.97 11.24
CA ASP A 38 -7.21 6.10 11.28
C ASP A 38 -5.79 5.59 11.44
N GLY A 39 -4.94 5.82 10.44
CA GLY A 39 -3.52 5.44 10.47
C GLY A 39 -2.68 6.35 11.36
N ASN A 40 -3.28 7.44 11.87
CA ASN A 40 -2.63 8.41 12.75
C ASN A 40 -1.29 8.95 12.19
N ALA A 41 -1.17 9.00 10.87
CA ALA A 41 0.00 9.54 10.21
C ALA A 41 -0.17 11.05 9.95
N ASP A 42 0.88 11.79 10.22
CA ASP A 42 0.99 13.23 10.00
C ASP A 42 2.47 13.62 9.82
N ASN A 43 2.76 14.92 9.86
CA ASN A 43 4.12 15.43 9.72
C ASN A 43 5.06 15.08 10.89
N ASP A 44 4.53 14.65 12.03
CA ASP A 44 5.30 14.20 13.19
C ASP A 44 5.33 12.67 13.30
N HIS A 45 4.42 11.98 12.62
CA HIS A 45 4.30 10.53 12.61
C HIS A 45 4.29 10.00 11.17
N TRP A 46 5.21 9.13 10.82
CA TRP A 46 5.34 8.42 9.53
C TRP A 46 5.68 9.30 8.32
N TRP A 47 4.93 10.39 8.05
CA TRP A 47 5.05 11.10 6.77
C TRP A 47 6.43 11.72 6.54
N TYR A 48 7.08 12.26 7.56
CA TYR A 48 8.42 12.84 7.42
C TYR A 48 9.49 11.82 6.97
N TRP A 49 9.24 10.52 7.16
CA TRP A 49 10.14 9.48 6.68
C TRP A 49 10.30 9.47 5.17
N CYS A 50 9.39 10.08 4.40
CA CYS A 50 9.55 10.25 2.96
C CYS A 50 10.74 11.13 2.56
N GLY A 51 11.33 11.93 3.48
CA GLY A 51 12.46 12.82 3.23
C GLY A 51 12.06 14.18 2.63
N ALA A 52 10.76 14.52 2.58
CA ALA A 52 10.30 15.77 1.99
C ALA A 52 9.92 16.81 3.07
N ARG A 53 10.41 18.04 2.90
CA ARG A 53 10.15 19.16 3.84
C ARG A 53 8.65 19.47 3.98
N LYS A 54 7.88 19.31 2.92
CA LYS A 54 6.41 19.49 2.92
C LYS A 54 5.73 18.62 3.98
N TYR A 55 6.32 17.47 4.30
CA TYR A 55 5.79 16.48 5.22
C TYR A 55 6.57 16.41 6.54
N GLY A 56 7.19 17.51 6.96
CA GLY A 56 7.83 17.65 8.27
C GLY A 56 9.27 17.15 8.36
N TRP A 57 9.87 16.65 7.27
CA TRP A 57 11.29 16.33 7.27
C TRP A 57 12.15 17.60 7.27
N HIS A 58 13.25 17.60 8.00
CA HIS A 58 14.27 18.65 7.97
C HIS A 58 15.64 18.05 8.26
N GLU A 59 16.68 18.74 7.86
CA GLU A 59 18.06 18.35 8.13
C GLU A 59 18.30 18.14 9.64
N GLY A 60 18.92 17.02 10.01
CA GLY A 60 19.14 16.61 11.39
C GLY A 60 17.96 15.90 12.07
N ARG A 61 16.77 15.85 11.45
CA ARG A 61 15.69 14.99 11.94
C ARG A 61 15.99 13.53 11.59
N PRO A 62 16.07 12.61 12.57
CA PRO A 62 16.26 11.21 12.29
C PRO A 62 15.01 10.65 11.57
N GLY A 63 15.24 9.71 10.67
CA GLY A 63 14.15 9.04 9.95
C GLY A 63 14.01 9.53 8.52
N GLU A 64 14.64 8.79 7.60
CA GLU A 64 14.49 8.97 6.16
C GLU A 64 14.51 7.62 5.47
N GLN A 65 13.53 7.35 4.62
CA GLN A 65 13.41 6.06 3.93
C GLN A 65 14.36 5.89 2.74
N GLN A 66 14.91 6.97 2.18
CA GLN A 66 15.66 6.91 0.92
C GLN A 66 16.89 5.98 0.97
N PRO A 67 17.71 5.94 2.04
CA PRO A 67 18.80 4.99 2.13
C PRO A 67 18.33 3.52 2.10
N ALA A 68 17.30 3.19 2.88
CA ALA A 68 16.74 1.84 2.92
C ALA A 68 16.06 1.46 1.60
N ARG A 69 15.37 2.42 0.96
CA ARG A 69 14.79 2.24 -0.37
C ARG A 69 15.88 1.89 -1.40
N ALA A 70 17.00 2.61 -1.39
CA ALA A 70 18.12 2.32 -2.28
C ALA A 70 18.72 0.92 -2.05
N ILE A 71 18.85 0.51 -0.78
CA ILE A 71 19.31 -0.84 -0.41
C ILE A 71 18.33 -1.90 -0.92
N LEU A 72 17.03 -1.71 -0.73
CA LEU A 72 16.01 -2.66 -1.20
C LEU A 72 16.06 -2.80 -2.73
N HIS A 73 16.19 -1.69 -3.46
CA HIS A 73 16.38 -1.72 -4.92
C HIS A 73 17.64 -2.48 -5.34
N GLN A 74 18.76 -2.28 -4.65
CA GLN A 74 19.99 -3.00 -4.93
C GLN A 74 19.81 -4.50 -4.65
N GLN A 75 19.26 -4.88 -3.51
CA GLN A 75 19.00 -6.28 -3.15
C GLN A 75 18.05 -6.97 -4.13
N MET A 76 17.07 -6.25 -4.66
CA MET A 76 16.18 -6.76 -5.71
C MET A 76 16.96 -6.97 -7.02
N ALA A 77 17.76 -6.00 -7.45
CA ALA A 77 18.55 -6.10 -8.69
C ALA A 77 19.62 -7.22 -8.63
N GLU A 78 20.10 -7.52 -7.42
CA GLU A 78 21.03 -8.64 -7.15
C GLU A 78 20.30 -9.97 -6.97
N GLU A 79 18.97 -10.01 -7.15
CA GLU A 79 18.11 -11.19 -6.98
C GLU A 79 18.28 -11.85 -5.59
N MET A 80 18.60 -11.05 -4.56
CA MET A 80 18.64 -11.56 -3.18
C MET A 80 17.31 -12.18 -2.80
N ASP A 81 17.36 -13.31 -2.09
CA ASP A 81 16.16 -13.95 -1.53
C ASP A 81 15.32 -12.93 -0.73
N PRO A 82 14.05 -12.70 -1.09
CA PRO A 82 13.20 -11.71 -0.43
C PRO A 82 13.09 -11.88 1.09
N HIS A 83 13.17 -13.11 1.60
CA HIS A 83 13.16 -13.40 3.05
C HIS A 83 14.43 -12.94 3.78
N LYS A 84 15.47 -12.58 3.04
CA LYS A 84 16.71 -12.02 3.60
C LYS A 84 16.78 -10.50 3.50
N ARG A 85 15.84 -9.88 2.81
CA ARG A 85 15.72 -8.42 2.70
C ARG A 85 14.95 -7.91 3.92
N VAL A 86 15.65 -7.65 5.02
CA VAL A 86 15.05 -7.32 6.31
C VAL A 86 15.23 -5.83 6.60
N PHE A 87 14.12 -5.16 6.84
CA PHE A 87 14.02 -3.74 7.17
C PHE A 87 13.36 -3.55 8.55
N GLY A 88 12.55 -2.55 8.78
CA GLY A 88 11.93 -2.26 10.08
C GLY A 88 12.68 -1.17 10.81
N ASP A 89 12.93 -1.33 12.11
CA ASP A 89 13.56 -0.31 12.95
C ASP A 89 14.86 0.22 12.35
N GLY A 90 14.97 1.56 12.30
CA GLY A 90 16.13 2.26 11.74
C GLY A 90 16.16 2.37 10.20
N ASN A 91 15.24 1.73 9.50
CA ASN A 91 15.16 1.75 8.03
C ASN A 91 14.06 2.68 7.48
N PHE A 92 13.07 3.00 8.29
CA PHE A 92 12.04 4.01 8.01
C PHE A 92 11.21 3.76 6.73
N LEU A 93 11.09 2.53 6.27
CA LEU A 93 10.16 2.17 5.20
C LEU A 93 8.73 2.16 5.76
N ARG A 94 7.91 3.11 5.35
CA ARG A 94 6.54 3.28 5.83
C ARG A 94 5.66 2.11 5.38
N PRO A 95 4.93 1.42 6.28
CA PRO A 95 4.05 0.34 5.89
C PRO A 95 2.82 0.85 5.13
N ASN A 96 2.28 0.02 4.24
CA ASN A 96 0.95 0.22 3.68
C ASN A 96 -0.12 0.09 4.76
N PHE A 97 -1.34 0.59 4.52
CA PHE A 97 -2.35 0.63 5.57
C PHE A 97 -3.15 -0.67 5.66
N VAL A 98 -3.76 -1.09 4.56
CA VAL A 98 -4.52 -2.34 4.44
C VAL A 98 -3.94 -3.17 3.30
N GLN A 99 -3.35 -4.32 3.63
CA GLN A 99 -2.70 -5.17 2.63
C GLN A 99 -3.08 -6.64 2.79
N PRO A 100 -4.12 -7.11 2.12
CA PRO A 100 -4.27 -8.53 1.85
C PRO A 100 -3.21 -8.96 0.83
N TYR A 101 -2.46 -10.04 1.15
CA TYR A 101 -1.37 -10.53 0.32
C TYR A 101 -1.54 -12.03 0.02
N LEU A 102 -1.57 -12.40 -1.26
CA LEU A 102 -1.86 -13.76 -1.73
C LEU A 102 -3.20 -14.32 -1.22
N CYS A 103 -4.17 -13.44 -1.01
CA CYS A 103 -5.49 -13.80 -0.51
C CYS A 103 -6.50 -14.05 -1.62
N LYS A 104 -7.54 -14.85 -1.32
CA LYS A 104 -8.67 -15.10 -2.24
C LYS A 104 -9.98 -14.72 -1.60
N ASN A 105 -10.91 -14.23 -2.45
CA ASN A 105 -12.25 -13.81 -2.03
C ASN A 105 -12.16 -12.76 -0.90
N VAL A 106 -11.63 -11.60 -1.25
CA VAL A 106 -11.43 -10.46 -0.33
C VAL A 106 -12.57 -9.48 -0.52
N TRP A 107 -13.23 -9.10 0.56
CA TRP A 107 -14.29 -8.09 0.55
C TRP A 107 -14.00 -6.95 1.50
N ILE A 108 -13.93 -5.72 0.98
CA ILE A 108 -13.73 -4.50 1.79
C ILE A 108 -14.90 -3.56 1.50
N ALA A 109 -15.72 -3.24 2.51
CA ALA A 109 -16.95 -2.51 2.31
C ALA A 109 -17.26 -1.45 3.38
N ASP A 110 -17.73 -0.29 2.92
CA ASP A 110 -18.35 0.81 3.69
C ASP A 110 -17.44 1.53 4.70
N VAL A 111 -16.23 1.04 4.94
CA VAL A 111 -15.27 1.65 5.88
C VAL A 111 -14.70 2.96 5.35
N LYS A 112 -14.31 3.84 6.27
CA LYS A 112 -13.54 5.05 5.97
C LYS A 112 -12.10 4.89 6.42
N LEU A 113 -11.14 5.24 5.54
CA LEU A 113 -9.71 5.26 5.82
C LEU A 113 -9.22 6.70 5.80
N ILE A 114 -8.42 7.07 6.80
CA ILE A 114 -7.76 8.38 6.88
C ILE A 114 -6.32 8.25 7.38
N ASN A 115 -5.49 9.24 7.06
CA ASN A 115 -4.14 9.42 7.61
C ASN A 115 -3.27 8.16 7.50
N SER A 116 -3.21 7.58 6.31
CA SER A 116 -2.35 6.42 6.04
C SER A 116 -0.86 6.76 6.13
N PRO A 117 -0.01 5.88 6.64
CA PRO A 117 1.44 6.04 6.52
C PRO A 117 1.95 6.08 5.08
N MET A 118 1.38 5.26 4.19
CA MET A 118 1.72 5.14 2.78
C MET A 118 0.46 4.81 1.95
N TRP A 119 0.47 3.87 1.01
CA TRP A 119 -0.69 3.42 0.24
C TRP A 119 -1.83 2.95 1.15
N ASN A 120 -3.06 3.33 0.83
CA ASN A 120 -4.21 3.00 1.67
C ASN A 120 -4.66 1.54 1.50
N LEU A 121 -5.21 1.18 0.35
CA LEU A 121 -5.66 -0.17 0.04
C LEU A 121 -4.69 -0.82 -0.96
N ASN A 122 -4.02 -1.88 -0.57
CA ASN A 122 -3.04 -2.53 -1.43
C ASN A 122 -3.25 -4.06 -1.45
N PRO A 123 -4.26 -4.55 -2.18
CA PRO A 123 -4.38 -5.98 -2.42
C PRO A 123 -3.26 -6.45 -3.37
N VAL A 124 -2.40 -7.36 -2.87
CA VAL A 124 -1.21 -7.85 -3.56
C VAL A 124 -1.39 -9.32 -3.94
N LEU A 125 -1.22 -9.65 -5.21
CA LEU A 125 -1.33 -11.03 -5.72
C LEU A 125 -2.64 -11.74 -5.30
N CYS A 126 -3.70 -10.94 -5.09
CA CYS A 126 -5.01 -11.44 -4.68
C CYS A 126 -5.87 -11.88 -5.87
N GLU A 127 -6.88 -12.69 -5.58
CA GLU A 127 -7.87 -13.15 -6.54
C GLU A 127 -9.28 -12.94 -6.00
N ASN A 128 -10.20 -12.43 -6.86
CA ASN A 128 -11.58 -12.10 -6.50
C ASN A 128 -11.66 -11.07 -5.36
N VAL A 129 -11.34 -9.84 -5.67
CA VAL A 129 -11.35 -8.72 -4.72
C VAL A 129 -12.54 -7.80 -5.02
N LEU A 130 -13.40 -7.58 -4.03
CA LEU A 130 -14.45 -6.58 -4.09
C LEU A 130 -14.18 -5.46 -3.09
N ILE A 131 -14.11 -4.23 -3.60
CA ILE A 131 -13.98 -3.02 -2.79
C ILE A 131 -15.19 -2.13 -3.13
N GLU A 132 -16.06 -1.90 -2.15
CA GLU A 132 -17.28 -1.14 -2.40
C GLU A 132 -17.67 -0.18 -1.27
N GLY A 133 -18.19 0.98 -1.63
CA GLY A 133 -18.66 1.98 -0.66
C GLY A 133 -17.58 2.56 0.25
N VAL A 134 -16.31 2.27 -0.04
CA VAL A 134 -15.17 2.72 0.79
C VAL A 134 -14.90 4.20 0.55
N LYS A 135 -14.56 4.92 1.62
CA LYS A 135 -14.07 6.30 1.57
C LYS A 135 -12.62 6.38 1.99
N VAL A 136 -11.76 6.88 1.12
CA VAL A 136 -10.36 7.20 1.43
C VAL A 136 -10.19 8.71 1.42
N VAL A 137 -9.71 9.26 2.55
CA VAL A 137 -9.35 10.68 2.70
C VAL A 137 -7.98 10.76 3.37
N SER A 138 -6.91 10.86 2.59
CA SER A 138 -5.56 10.78 3.12
C SER A 138 -4.59 11.53 2.20
N HIS A 139 -4.01 12.63 2.70
CA HIS A 139 -3.22 13.58 1.91
C HIS A 139 -1.72 13.56 2.24
N GLY A 140 -1.21 12.48 2.78
CA GLY A 140 0.22 12.28 3.01
C GLY A 140 1.00 11.91 1.75
N PRO A 141 2.33 11.75 1.87
CA PRO A 141 3.18 11.34 0.76
C PRO A 141 2.92 9.88 0.38
N ASN A 142 2.76 9.61 -0.91
CA ASN A 142 2.39 8.29 -1.45
C ASN A 142 1.10 7.74 -0.81
N ASN A 143 0.15 8.63 -0.54
CA ASN A 143 -1.16 8.21 -0.03
C ASN A 143 -2.10 7.92 -1.20
N ASP A 144 -1.70 6.96 -2.04
CA ASP A 144 -2.56 6.39 -3.08
C ASP A 144 -3.80 5.77 -2.42
N GLY A 145 -4.96 5.87 -3.07
CA GLY A 145 -6.22 5.39 -2.50
C GLY A 145 -6.34 3.87 -2.57
N CYS A 146 -6.09 3.29 -3.73
CA CYS A 146 -6.11 1.84 -3.92
C CYS A 146 -5.11 1.40 -4.98
N ASP A 147 -4.22 0.49 -4.61
CA ASP A 147 -3.15 -0.06 -5.45
C ASP A 147 -3.29 -1.57 -5.58
N PRO A 148 -4.22 -2.06 -6.42
CA PRO A 148 -4.29 -3.49 -6.71
C PRO A 148 -3.05 -3.89 -7.50
N GLU A 149 -2.21 -4.75 -6.90
CA GLU A 149 -0.92 -5.12 -7.46
C GLU A 149 -0.88 -6.59 -7.86
N ALA A 150 -0.62 -6.86 -9.14
CA ALA A 150 -0.59 -8.23 -9.70
C ALA A 150 -1.80 -9.09 -9.27
N SER A 151 -2.95 -8.44 -9.06
CA SER A 151 -4.20 -9.04 -8.60
C SER A 151 -5.14 -9.29 -9.75
N LYS A 152 -6.04 -10.26 -9.60
CA LYS A 152 -6.97 -10.72 -10.64
C LYS A 152 -8.41 -10.64 -10.18
N ASN A 153 -9.31 -10.30 -11.11
CA ASN A 153 -10.74 -10.16 -10.83
C ASN A 153 -10.99 -9.15 -9.69
N VAL A 154 -10.61 -7.92 -9.90
CA VAL A 154 -10.77 -6.83 -8.91
C VAL A 154 -11.93 -5.93 -9.33
N TRP A 155 -12.88 -5.75 -8.43
CA TRP A 155 -14.01 -4.86 -8.66
C TRP A 155 -14.03 -3.76 -7.59
N ILE A 156 -13.85 -2.51 -8.04
CA ILE A 156 -13.87 -1.30 -7.19
C ILE A 156 -15.09 -0.49 -7.60
N ARG A 157 -16.05 -0.30 -6.69
CA ARG A 157 -17.29 0.40 -7.02
C ARG A 157 -17.84 1.27 -5.90
N ASN A 158 -18.54 2.32 -6.27
CA ASN A 158 -19.24 3.21 -5.34
C ASN A 158 -18.30 3.79 -4.27
N CYS A 159 -17.01 3.95 -4.57
CA CYS A 159 -15.98 4.43 -3.67
C CYS A 159 -15.73 5.92 -3.85
N TYR A 160 -15.16 6.53 -2.82
CA TYR A 160 -14.75 7.93 -2.81
C TYR A 160 -13.27 8.04 -2.46
N PHE A 161 -12.51 8.74 -3.30
CA PHE A 161 -11.08 8.96 -3.13
C PHE A 161 -10.76 10.45 -3.10
N ASP A 162 -10.07 10.89 -2.03
CA ASP A 162 -9.56 12.24 -1.82
C ASP A 162 -8.15 12.08 -1.25
N THR A 163 -7.15 12.03 -2.13
CA THR A 163 -5.85 11.43 -1.86
C THR A 163 -4.69 12.40 -2.11
N GLY A 164 -3.57 12.14 -1.48
CA GLY A 164 -2.33 12.92 -1.65
C GLY A 164 -1.44 12.43 -2.79
N ASP A 165 -1.78 11.29 -3.38
CA ASP A 165 -1.15 10.71 -4.57
C ASP A 165 -2.27 10.13 -5.47
N ASP A 166 -2.07 9.08 -6.25
CA ASP A 166 -3.08 8.54 -7.17
C ASP A 166 -4.33 8.03 -6.44
N CYS A 167 -5.51 8.23 -7.02
CA CYS A 167 -6.74 7.67 -6.44
C CYS A 167 -6.77 6.15 -6.55
N ILE A 168 -6.49 5.62 -7.75
CA ILE A 168 -6.34 4.18 -8.00
C ILE A 168 -5.14 3.99 -8.92
N ALA A 169 -4.16 3.18 -8.50
CA ALA A 169 -3.00 2.86 -9.30
C ALA A 169 -2.84 1.34 -9.47
N ILE A 170 -3.12 0.84 -10.68
CA ILE A 170 -3.02 -0.58 -11.03
C ILE A 170 -1.56 -0.93 -11.25
N LYS A 171 -1.03 -1.86 -10.47
CA LYS A 171 0.39 -2.21 -10.45
C LYS A 171 0.63 -3.70 -10.72
N SER A 172 1.81 -4.06 -11.21
CA SER A 172 2.20 -5.46 -11.50
C SER A 172 3.55 -5.84 -10.89
N GLY A 173 3.96 -5.14 -9.84
CA GLY A 173 5.29 -5.31 -9.24
C GLY A 173 6.33 -4.39 -9.87
N ARG A 174 7.56 -4.53 -9.40
CA ARG A 174 8.67 -3.69 -9.83
C ARG A 174 9.84 -4.53 -10.32
N ASP A 175 10.38 -4.15 -11.46
CA ASP A 175 11.61 -4.65 -12.05
C ASP A 175 11.79 -6.19 -11.96
N GLU A 176 12.88 -6.69 -11.38
CA GLU A 176 13.17 -8.11 -11.26
C GLU A 176 12.09 -8.84 -10.45
N ASP A 177 11.65 -8.31 -9.32
CA ASP A 177 10.61 -8.95 -8.50
C ASP A 177 9.29 -9.07 -9.27
N GLY A 178 8.91 -8.03 -10.02
CA GLY A 178 7.74 -8.08 -10.89
C GLY A 178 7.87 -9.14 -11.98
N ARG A 179 9.03 -9.19 -12.65
CA ARG A 179 9.32 -10.16 -13.71
C ARG A 179 9.38 -11.61 -13.19
N ASN A 180 10.03 -11.81 -12.04
CA ASN A 180 10.19 -13.14 -11.44
C ASN A 180 8.85 -13.73 -10.97
N ILE A 181 7.97 -12.90 -10.41
CA ILE A 181 6.62 -13.30 -10.06
C ILE A 181 5.78 -13.57 -11.30
N GLY A 182 5.95 -12.77 -12.36
CA GLY A 182 5.35 -13.01 -13.67
C GLY A 182 3.81 -13.02 -13.68
N ARG A 183 3.16 -12.31 -12.74
CA ARG A 183 1.70 -12.24 -12.64
C ARG A 183 1.23 -10.85 -13.06
N PRO A 184 0.39 -10.75 -14.09
CA PRO A 184 -0.20 -9.47 -14.49
C PRO A 184 -1.31 -9.03 -13.51
N ALA A 185 -1.61 -7.74 -13.52
CA ALA A 185 -2.88 -7.22 -13.05
C ALA A 185 -3.91 -7.42 -14.16
N GLU A 186 -5.00 -8.14 -13.90
CA GLU A 186 -5.98 -8.49 -14.94
C GLU A 186 -7.43 -8.51 -14.46
N ASN A 187 -8.37 -8.24 -15.36
CA ASN A 187 -9.81 -8.22 -15.10
C ASN A 187 -10.19 -7.23 -13.99
N HIS A 188 -9.83 -5.96 -14.14
CA HIS A 188 -10.20 -4.91 -13.21
C HIS A 188 -11.43 -4.16 -13.74
N ILE A 189 -12.42 -3.97 -12.88
CA ILE A 189 -13.59 -3.12 -13.14
C ILE A 189 -13.62 -2.01 -12.11
N ILE A 190 -13.68 -0.77 -12.56
CA ILE A 190 -13.79 0.41 -11.72
C ILE A 190 -15.01 1.18 -12.19
N GLU A 191 -16.00 1.35 -11.31
CA GLU A 191 -17.24 2.01 -11.68
C GLU A 191 -17.88 2.81 -10.54
N ASN A 192 -18.61 3.86 -10.89
CA ASN A 192 -19.34 4.72 -9.95
C ASN A 192 -18.47 5.24 -8.80
N CYS A 193 -17.19 5.51 -9.06
CA CYS A 193 -16.26 6.05 -8.08
C CYS A 193 -16.12 7.56 -8.27
N GLU A 194 -16.07 8.29 -7.17
CA GLU A 194 -15.72 9.71 -7.14
C GLU A 194 -14.24 9.87 -6.80
N MET A 195 -13.51 10.56 -7.67
CA MET A 195 -12.09 10.88 -7.50
C MET A 195 -11.99 12.40 -7.37
N LYS A 196 -12.00 12.88 -6.12
CA LYS A 196 -12.11 14.31 -5.82
C LYS A 196 -10.78 15.03 -5.97
N ASP A 197 -9.71 14.45 -5.43
CA ASP A 197 -8.34 14.97 -5.49
C ASP A 197 -7.37 13.81 -5.53
N GLY A 198 -6.22 14.02 -6.18
CA GLY A 198 -5.16 13.03 -6.38
C GLY A 198 -4.28 13.42 -7.56
N HIS A 199 -3.13 12.75 -7.74
CA HIS A 199 -2.28 12.98 -8.91
C HIS A 199 -2.91 12.39 -10.18
N GLY A 200 -3.47 11.18 -10.11
CA GLY A 200 -4.21 10.53 -11.17
C GLY A 200 -5.51 9.93 -10.66
N GLY A 201 -6.53 9.84 -11.53
CA GLY A 201 -7.79 9.18 -11.19
C GLY A 201 -7.62 7.66 -11.19
N VAL A 202 -7.37 7.09 -12.37
CA VAL A 202 -6.97 5.68 -12.57
C VAL A 202 -5.72 5.68 -13.43
N VAL A 203 -4.66 5.07 -12.95
CA VAL A 203 -3.36 4.99 -13.62
C VAL A 203 -2.84 3.56 -13.64
#